data_560a3a46deb60b2ce22733553c549ec0
#
_entry.id   560a3a46deb60b2ce22733553c549ec0
#
_cell.length_a   1.000
_cell.length_b   1.000
_cell.length_c   1.000
_cell.angle_alpha   90.00
_cell.angle_beta   90.00
_cell.angle_gamma   90.00
#
_symmetry.space_group_name_H-M   'P 1'
#
loop_
_entity.id
_entity.type
_entity.pdbx_description
1 polymer ?
#
loop_
_entity_poly.entity_id
_entity_poly.type
_entity_poly.pdbx_seq_one_letter_code
_entity_poly.pdbx_strand_id
1 'polypeptide(L)'
;YYLRNWHMRWFSENLTPHVFIRDLGEDYWGLSISGPRSKELIRNLTDSEIGKLPFMGCGNYDIGLIQTKIGRLSVVGELGYEINCRMGDHIALRRLLLENGKQFGIHEYGFNALLSMRLEKSFGIWSAEYTQGYTPGMTGLDRWINWQKNDFIGKKASYLEKSGNGPNQKLVTLEVDSSDSDASGFEPIWKNGKRVGFITSGGYGHRVEKSLAMGLINTDLAESGQEIDVHIVGKEKKAKIIPVSPYDPKGELMRA
;
A
#
# COMPACT_ATOMS: atom_id res chain seq x y z
N TYR A 1 0.64 -16.06 -2.62
CA TYR A 1 0.05 -17.34 -3.08
C TYR A 1 -1.20 -17.71 -2.26
N TYR A 2 -1.09 -17.76 -0.93
CA TYR A 2 -2.21 -18.08 -0.02
C TYR A 2 -3.42 -17.15 -0.21
N LEU A 3 -3.21 -15.84 -0.24
CA LEU A 3 -4.26 -14.84 -0.41
C LEU A 3 -4.97 -14.98 -1.77
N ARG A 4 -4.24 -15.34 -2.84
CA ARG A 4 -4.82 -15.56 -4.17
C ARG A 4 -5.85 -16.69 -4.14
N ASN A 5 -5.48 -17.85 -3.61
CA ASN A 5 -6.38 -18.99 -3.50
C ASN A 5 -7.60 -18.71 -2.62
N TRP A 6 -7.41 -18.00 -1.51
CA TRP A 6 -8.49 -17.55 -0.66
C TRP A 6 -9.48 -16.66 -1.40
N HIS A 7 -8.98 -15.61 -2.09
CA HIS A 7 -9.84 -14.68 -2.83
C HIS A 7 -10.58 -15.39 -3.97
N MET A 8 -9.91 -16.26 -4.71
CA MET A 8 -10.55 -17.02 -5.81
C MET A 8 -11.70 -17.90 -5.31
N ARG A 9 -11.52 -18.57 -4.16
CA ARG A 9 -12.60 -19.34 -3.54
C ARG A 9 -13.78 -18.44 -3.16
N TRP A 10 -13.49 -17.33 -2.47
CA TRP A 10 -14.53 -16.39 -2.08
C TRP A 10 -15.30 -15.80 -3.28
N PHE A 11 -14.58 -15.43 -4.34
CA PHE A 11 -15.22 -14.97 -5.57
C PHE A 11 -16.11 -16.03 -6.19
N SER A 12 -15.62 -17.27 -6.30
CA SER A 12 -16.40 -18.39 -6.87
C SER A 12 -17.71 -18.66 -6.11
N GLU A 13 -17.70 -18.45 -4.79
CA GLU A 13 -18.88 -18.63 -3.93
C GLU A 13 -19.87 -17.45 -3.98
N ASN A 14 -19.43 -16.26 -4.35
CA ASN A 14 -20.21 -15.02 -4.20
C ASN A 14 -20.50 -14.28 -5.50
N LEU A 15 -19.88 -14.64 -6.62
CA LEU A 15 -20.15 -13.99 -7.90
C LEU A 15 -21.50 -14.44 -8.48
N THR A 16 -22.17 -13.51 -9.15
CA THR A 16 -23.39 -13.82 -9.88
C THR A 16 -23.09 -14.62 -11.15
N PRO A 17 -24.04 -15.39 -11.70
CA PRO A 17 -23.83 -16.24 -12.88
C PRO A 17 -23.33 -15.51 -14.15
N HIS A 18 -23.47 -14.19 -14.20
CA HIS A 18 -23.06 -13.37 -15.35
C HIS A 18 -21.69 -12.70 -15.19
N VAL A 19 -20.99 -12.96 -14.07
CA VAL A 19 -19.66 -12.43 -13.80
C VAL A 19 -18.64 -13.55 -13.88
N PHE A 20 -17.69 -13.41 -14.80
CA PHE A 20 -16.61 -14.36 -14.97
C PHE A 20 -15.33 -13.82 -14.31
N ILE A 21 -14.63 -14.70 -13.61
CA ILE A 21 -13.33 -14.42 -13.04
C ILE A 21 -12.29 -15.40 -13.59
N ARG A 22 -11.14 -14.89 -13.93
CA ARG A 22 -9.99 -15.70 -14.34
C ARG A 22 -8.76 -15.27 -13.55
N ASP A 23 -8.08 -16.24 -12.99
CA ASP A 23 -6.76 -16.03 -12.38
C ASP A 23 -5.69 -15.95 -13.48
N LEU A 24 -4.97 -14.85 -13.53
CA LEU A 24 -3.90 -14.59 -14.49
C LEU A 24 -2.49 -14.71 -13.87
N GLY A 25 -2.39 -15.18 -12.62
CA GLY A 25 -1.12 -15.19 -11.89
C GLY A 25 -0.02 -16.08 -12.48
N GLU A 26 -0.39 -17.04 -13.36
CA GLU A 26 0.58 -17.85 -14.10
C GLU A 26 0.81 -17.35 -15.53
N ASP A 27 -0.08 -16.49 -16.04
CA ASP A 27 -0.02 -15.97 -17.41
C ASP A 27 0.72 -14.63 -17.48
N TYR A 28 0.58 -13.78 -16.44
CA TYR A 28 1.10 -12.42 -16.41
C TYR A 28 1.95 -12.17 -15.17
N TRP A 29 3.08 -11.48 -15.40
CA TRP A 29 3.99 -11.03 -14.36
C TRP A 29 4.21 -9.53 -14.49
N GLY A 30 4.45 -8.86 -13.35
CA GLY A 30 4.57 -7.41 -13.30
C GLY A 30 5.90 -6.93 -12.77
N LEU A 31 6.28 -5.74 -13.21
CA LEU A 31 7.37 -4.94 -12.67
C LEU A 31 6.80 -3.59 -12.23
N SER A 32 7.23 -3.13 -11.07
CA SER A 32 6.96 -1.78 -10.60
C SER A 32 8.17 -0.89 -10.88
N ILE A 33 7.93 0.26 -11.51
CA ILE A 33 8.94 1.30 -11.71
C ILE A 33 8.46 2.58 -11.05
N SER A 34 9.32 3.20 -10.24
CA SER A 34 8.98 4.40 -9.48
C SER A 34 10.14 5.39 -9.47
N GLY A 35 9.83 6.65 -9.40
CA GLY A 35 10.79 7.73 -9.32
C GLY A 35 10.45 8.88 -10.27
N PRO A 36 11.01 10.08 -10.05
CA PRO A 36 10.63 11.30 -10.77
C PRO A 36 10.89 11.22 -12.28
N ARG A 37 11.82 10.37 -12.71
CA ARG A 37 12.16 10.19 -14.14
C ARG A 37 11.52 8.95 -14.77
N SER A 38 10.66 8.23 -14.06
CA SER A 38 10.00 7.02 -14.57
C SER A 38 9.16 7.30 -15.83
N LYS A 39 8.49 8.46 -15.89
CA LYS A 39 7.70 8.90 -17.05
C LYS A 39 8.56 9.11 -18.31
N GLU A 40 9.74 9.70 -18.14
CA GLU A 40 10.69 9.90 -19.26
C GLU A 40 11.17 8.56 -19.80
N LEU A 41 11.55 7.64 -18.92
CA LEU A 41 11.97 6.30 -19.32
C LEU A 41 10.87 5.57 -20.11
N ILE A 42 9.66 5.54 -19.57
CA ILE A 42 8.56 4.83 -20.26
C ILE A 42 8.25 5.48 -21.60
N ARG A 43 8.25 6.81 -21.70
CA ARG A 43 8.05 7.52 -22.98
C ARG A 43 9.09 7.17 -24.04
N ASN A 44 10.33 6.93 -23.65
CA ASN A 44 11.40 6.55 -24.58
C ASN A 44 11.26 5.11 -25.10
N LEU A 45 10.42 4.30 -24.50
CA LEU A 45 10.25 2.90 -24.80
C LEU A 45 8.92 2.56 -25.49
N THR A 46 8.04 3.54 -25.63
CA THR A 46 6.73 3.36 -26.28
C THR A 46 6.44 4.48 -27.26
N ASP A 47 5.88 4.12 -28.40
CA ASP A 47 5.39 5.08 -29.42
C ASP A 47 4.02 5.67 -29.03
N SER A 48 3.42 5.17 -27.98
CA SER A 48 2.08 5.57 -27.52
C SER A 48 2.13 6.78 -26.59
N GLU A 49 1.02 7.55 -26.55
CA GLU A 49 0.89 8.74 -25.69
C GLU A 49 0.68 8.39 -24.20
N ILE A 50 1.56 7.57 -23.63
CA ILE A 50 1.50 7.19 -22.21
C ILE A 50 1.54 8.39 -21.26
N GLY A 51 2.08 9.51 -21.74
CA GLY A 51 2.09 10.76 -20.98
C GLY A 51 0.71 11.30 -20.63
N LYS A 52 -0.34 10.88 -21.34
CA LYS A 52 -1.73 11.24 -21.09
C LYS A 52 -2.44 10.28 -20.12
N LEU A 53 -1.80 9.16 -19.75
CA LEU A 53 -2.39 8.24 -18.79
C LEU A 53 -2.56 8.94 -17.42
N PRO A 54 -3.78 9.13 -16.93
CA PRO A 54 -3.99 9.83 -15.65
C PRO A 54 -3.54 8.98 -14.46
N PHE A 55 -3.30 9.63 -13.34
CA PHE A 55 -3.07 8.92 -12.07
C PHE A 55 -4.25 7.97 -11.79
N MET A 56 -3.96 6.74 -11.37
CA MET A 56 -4.91 5.62 -11.21
C MET A 56 -5.53 5.12 -12.52
N GLY A 57 -5.10 5.63 -13.66
CA GLY A 57 -5.49 5.10 -14.97
C GLY A 57 -4.70 3.84 -15.34
N CYS A 58 -5.27 3.04 -16.23
CA CYS A 58 -4.60 1.88 -16.82
C CYS A 58 -4.94 1.76 -18.29
N GLY A 59 -4.03 1.11 -19.05
CA GLY A 59 -4.21 0.88 -20.48
C GLY A 59 -3.26 -0.19 -21.01
N ASN A 60 -3.46 -0.55 -22.28
CA ASN A 60 -2.56 -1.44 -23.00
C ASN A 60 -1.58 -0.58 -23.80
N TYR A 61 -0.30 -0.90 -23.68
CA TYR A 61 0.80 -0.19 -24.34
C TYR A 61 1.87 -1.19 -24.76
N ASP A 62 2.57 -0.89 -25.82
CA ASP A 62 3.73 -1.67 -26.22
C ASP A 62 5.01 -1.01 -25.69
N ILE A 63 5.82 -1.74 -24.95
CA ILE A 63 7.15 -1.34 -24.51
C ILE A 63 8.16 -2.04 -25.44
N GLY A 64 8.72 -1.30 -26.38
CA GLY A 64 9.41 -1.90 -27.51
C GLY A 64 8.46 -2.82 -28.29
N LEU A 65 8.80 -4.11 -28.39
CA LEU A 65 7.96 -5.11 -29.04
C LEU A 65 7.11 -5.93 -28.06
N ILE A 66 7.09 -5.57 -26.78
CA ILE A 66 6.42 -6.32 -25.74
C ILE A 66 5.06 -5.70 -25.42
N GLN A 67 3.99 -6.46 -25.61
CA GLN A 67 2.65 -6.04 -25.22
C GLN A 67 2.51 -6.02 -23.70
N THR A 68 2.11 -4.88 -23.15
CA THR A 68 1.99 -4.67 -21.72
C THR A 68 0.64 -4.07 -21.33
N LYS A 69 0.26 -4.31 -20.06
CA LYS A 69 -0.77 -3.54 -19.37
C LYS A 69 -0.08 -2.65 -18.36
N ILE A 70 -0.27 -1.35 -18.49
CA ILE A 70 0.36 -0.37 -17.62
C ILE A 70 -0.69 0.34 -16.79
N GLY A 71 -0.51 0.30 -15.48
CA GLY A 71 -1.25 1.12 -14.52
C GLY A 71 -0.36 2.26 -14.01
N ARG A 72 -0.85 3.50 -14.03
CA ARG A 72 -0.15 4.64 -13.44
C ARG A 72 -0.53 4.75 -11.97
N LEU A 73 0.21 4.08 -11.12
CA LEU A 73 0.03 4.06 -9.67
C LEU A 73 1.37 3.83 -8.98
N SER A 74 1.41 4.10 -7.68
CA SER A 74 2.62 3.95 -6.89
C SER A 74 2.29 3.56 -5.46
N VAL A 75 3.02 2.61 -4.93
CA VAL A 75 2.96 2.20 -3.52
C VAL A 75 4.08 2.82 -2.68
N VAL A 76 5.02 3.52 -3.31
CA VAL A 76 6.18 4.15 -2.65
C VAL A 76 6.07 5.68 -2.56
N GLY A 77 5.01 6.26 -3.13
CA GLY A 77 4.76 7.70 -3.04
C GLY A 77 5.44 8.56 -4.11
N GLU A 78 6.23 7.96 -5.00
CA GLU A 78 6.81 8.63 -6.16
C GLU A 78 5.94 8.43 -7.40
N LEU A 79 6.18 9.22 -8.45
CA LEU A 79 5.62 8.93 -9.77
C LEU A 79 5.97 7.49 -10.15
N GLY A 80 5.00 6.69 -10.54
CA GLY A 80 5.24 5.28 -10.78
C GLY A 80 4.25 4.62 -11.73
N TYR A 81 4.66 3.46 -12.20
CA TYR A 81 3.91 2.60 -13.08
C TYR A 81 4.05 1.14 -12.65
N GLU A 82 2.96 0.39 -12.72
CA GLU A 82 2.98 -1.06 -12.70
C GLU A 82 2.82 -1.57 -14.13
N ILE A 83 3.79 -2.34 -14.59
CA ILE A 83 3.88 -2.82 -15.97
C ILE A 83 3.74 -4.33 -15.95
N ASN A 84 2.65 -4.84 -16.49
CA ASN A 84 2.36 -6.27 -16.55
C ASN A 84 2.50 -6.76 -18.00
N CYS A 85 3.25 -7.84 -18.21
CA CYS A 85 3.42 -8.52 -19.48
C CYS A 85 3.17 -10.01 -19.34
N ARG A 86 3.12 -10.74 -20.46
CA ARG A 86 3.11 -12.20 -20.42
C ARG A 86 4.37 -12.72 -19.73
N MET A 87 4.24 -13.79 -18.99
CA MET A 87 5.36 -14.39 -18.21
C MET A 87 6.60 -14.64 -19.08
N GLY A 88 6.43 -15.10 -20.34
CA GLY A 88 7.53 -15.33 -21.26
C GLY A 88 8.33 -14.08 -21.63
N ASP A 89 7.72 -12.90 -21.55
CA ASP A 89 8.34 -11.63 -21.92
C ASP A 89 8.96 -10.89 -20.74
N HIS A 90 8.71 -11.36 -19.51
CA HIS A 90 9.10 -10.64 -18.29
C HIS A 90 10.61 -10.37 -18.17
N ILE A 91 11.46 -11.34 -18.52
CA ILE A 91 12.93 -11.17 -18.49
C ILE A 91 13.37 -10.16 -19.54
N ALA A 92 12.79 -10.21 -20.74
CA ALA A 92 13.09 -9.27 -21.81
C ALA A 92 12.66 -7.84 -21.42
N LEU A 93 11.47 -7.68 -20.87
CA LEU A 93 10.97 -6.40 -20.35
C LEU A 93 11.90 -5.83 -19.27
N ARG A 94 12.29 -6.65 -18.29
CA ARG A 94 13.22 -6.22 -17.24
C ARG A 94 14.56 -5.73 -17.82
N ARG A 95 15.15 -6.47 -18.75
CA ARG A 95 16.40 -6.07 -19.41
C ARG A 95 16.24 -4.75 -20.17
N LEU A 96 15.18 -4.62 -20.95
CA LEU A 96 14.88 -3.42 -21.72
C LEU A 96 14.77 -2.18 -20.81
N LEU A 97 14.04 -2.29 -19.69
CA LEU A 97 13.89 -1.22 -18.70
C LEU A 97 15.24 -0.85 -18.06
N LEU A 98 16.03 -1.83 -17.65
CA LEU A 98 17.33 -1.59 -17.00
C LEU A 98 18.35 -0.97 -17.97
N GLU A 99 18.43 -1.45 -19.20
CA GLU A 99 19.37 -0.94 -20.21
C GLU A 99 19.07 0.51 -20.57
N ASN A 100 17.83 0.83 -20.88
CA ASN A 100 17.40 2.18 -21.22
C ASN A 100 17.31 3.12 -20.01
N GLY A 101 17.14 2.55 -18.83
CA GLY A 101 17.06 3.29 -17.57
C GLY A 101 18.41 3.78 -17.04
N LYS A 102 19.56 3.28 -17.55
CA LYS A 102 20.90 3.67 -17.10
C LYS A 102 21.11 5.18 -17.15
N GLN A 103 20.72 5.84 -18.23
CA GLN A 103 20.80 7.29 -18.39
C GLN A 103 19.92 8.08 -17.41
N PHE A 104 18.93 7.44 -16.82
CA PHE A 104 18.01 8.00 -15.81
C PHE A 104 18.40 7.62 -14.37
N GLY A 105 19.49 6.86 -14.20
CA GLY A 105 19.95 6.40 -12.90
C GLY A 105 19.07 5.32 -12.28
N ILE A 106 18.52 4.42 -13.12
CA ILE A 106 17.68 3.31 -12.62
C ILE A 106 18.49 2.34 -11.76
N HIS A 107 17.90 1.94 -10.65
CA HIS A 107 18.42 0.89 -9.78
C HIS A 107 17.29 -0.06 -9.38
N GLU A 108 17.61 -1.32 -9.20
CA GLU A 108 16.68 -2.26 -8.61
C GLU A 108 16.67 -2.10 -7.08
N TYR A 109 15.49 -2.27 -6.49
CA TYR A 109 15.33 -2.28 -5.03
C TYR A 109 14.56 -3.52 -4.59
N GLY A 110 14.88 -4.01 -3.40
CA GLY A 110 14.26 -5.21 -2.84
C GLY A 110 12.98 -4.92 -2.06
N PHE A 111 12.33 -5.99 -1.62
CA PHE A 111 11.06 -5.93 -0.91
C PHE A 111 11.16 -5.14 0.42
N ASN A 112 12.27 -5.25 1.14
CA ASN A 112 12.45 -4.48 2.39
C ASN A 112 12.50 -2.97 2.16
N ALA A 113 13.15 -2.53 1.06
CA ALA A 113 13.14 -1.11 0.68
C ALA A 113 11.72 -0.64 0.30
N LEU A 114 10.95 -1.48 -0.41
CA LEU A 114 9.54 -1.19 -0.69
C LEU A 114 8.73 -1.05 0.60
N LEU A 115 8.92 -1.94 1.58
CA LEU A 115 8.23 -1.88 2.87
C LEU A 115 8.56 -0.59 3.65
N SER A 116 9.81 -0.14 3.62
CA SER A 116 10.20 1.15 4.20
C SER A 116 9.52 2.34 3.50
N MET A 117 9.62 2.39 2.17
CA MET A 117 9.04 3.50 1.39
C MET A 117 7.52 3.59 1.50
N ARG A 118 6.78 2.48 1.48
CA ARG A 118 5.32 2.50 1.65
C ARG A 118 4.91 2.98 3.04
N LEU A 119 5.74 2.68 4.05
CA LEU A 119 5.49 3.08 5.44
C LEU A 119 5.53 4.61 5.58
N GLU A 120 6.46 5.28 4.90
CA GLU A 120 6.54 6.74 4.82
C GLU A 120 5.29 7.39 4.19
N LYS A 121 4.51 6.62 3.43
CA LYS A 121 3.21 7.02 2.88
C LYS A 121 2.03 6.61 3.75
N SER A 122 2.26 5.90 4.84
CA SER A 122 1.19 5.26 5.62
C SER A 122 0.31 4.33 4.76
N PHE A 123 0.89 3.71 3.74
CA PHE A 123 0.18 2.76 2.89
C PHE A 123 0.21 1.37 3.53
N GLY A 124 -0.96 0.84 3.84
CA GLY A 124 -1.11 -0.51 4.36
C GLY A 124 -0.90 -1.58 3.28
N ILE A 125 -0.64 -2.79 3.72
CA ILE A 125 -0.54 -3.98 2.85
C ILE A 125 -1.58 -5.04 3.24
N TRP A 126 -1.93 -5.89 2.28
CA TRP A 126 -2.95 -6.92 2.46
C TRP A 126 -2.66 -7.93 3.58
N SER A 127 -1.39 -8.19 3.85
CA SER A 127 -0.98 -9.18 4.85
C SER A 127 -0.83 -8.61 6.26
N ALA A 128 -0.96 -7.30 6.45
CA ALA A 128 -0.80 -6.65 7.74
C ALA A 128 -1.99 -5.74 8.09
N GLU A 129 -2.18 -4.63 7.37
CA GLU A 129 -3.21 -3.63 7.70
C GLU A 129 -4.58 -3.92 7.12
N TYR A 130 -4.66 -4.64 5.98
CA TYR A 130 -5.90 -4.87 5.25
C TYR A 130 -6.33 -6.33 5.26
N THR A 131 -6.10 -7.02 6.38
CA THR A 131 -6.57 -8.39 6.55
C THR A 131 -8.08 -8.42 6.77
N GLN A 132 -8.67 -9.58 6.59
CA GLN A 132 -10.09 -9.82 6.84
C GLN A 132 -10.54 -9.64 8.30
N GLY A 133 -9.60 -9.55 9.24
CA GLY A 133 -9.87 -9.29 10.64
C GLY A 133 -10.22 -7.82 10.94
N TYR A 134 -10.04 -6.92 9.96
CA TYR A 134 -10.25 -5.49 10.17
C TYR A 134 -11.33 -4.96 9.24
N THR A 135 -12.19 -4.10 9.77
CA THR A 135 -13.24 -3.46 9.00
C THR A 135 -12.69 -2.27 8.20
N PRO A 136 -13.39 -1.83 7.13
CA PRO A 136 -13.03 -0.60 6.44
C PRO A 136 -13.00 0.63 7.37
N GLY A 137 -13.87 0.70 8.37
CA GLY A 137 -13.88 1.77 9.37
C GLY A 137 -12.64 1.78 10.25
N MET A 138 -12.11 0.60 10.63
CA MET A 138 -10.86 0.49 11.38
C MET A 138 -9.65 0.98 10.59
N THR A 139 -9.63 0.76 9.29
CA THR A 139 -8.47 1.03 8.43
C THR A 139 -8.57 2.32 7.63
N GLY A 140 -9.69 3.07 7.78
CA GLY A 140 -9.94 4.30 7.03
C GLY A 140 -10.26 4.09 5.55
N LEU A 141 -10.57 2.84 5.15
CA LEU A 141 -10.99 2.51 3.78
C LEU A 141 -12.49 2.74 3.54
N ASP A 142 -13.25 3.02 4.59
CA ASP A 142 -14.68 3.33 4.51
C ASP A 142 -14.99 4.57 3.65
N ARG A 143 -14.03 5.49 3.46
CA ARG A 143 -14.09 6.61 2.52
C ARG A 143 -14.28 6.18 1.06
N TRP A 144 -13.94 4.94 0.71
CA TRP A 144 -14.09 4.39 -0.62
C TRP A 144 -15.41 3.64 -0.82
N ILE A 145 -16.24 3.49 0.22
CA ILE A 145 -17.54 2.84 0.13
C ILE A 145 -18.55 3.80 -0.50
N ASN A 146 -19.17 3.38 -1.60
CA ASN A 146 -20.30 4.07 -2.15
C ASN A 146 -21.57 3.74 -1.35
N TRP A 147 -21.88 4.55 -0.36
CA TRP A 147 -23.03 4.37 0.53
C TRP A 147 -24.39 4.52 -0.16
N GLN A 148 -24.44 5.15 -1.34
CA GLN A 148 -25.67 5.33 -2.13
C GLN A 148 -25.98 4.10 -2.98
N LYS A 149 -25.05 3.19 -3.18
CA LYS A 149 -25.31 1.94 -3.89
C LYS A 149 -26.40 1.15 -3.15
N ASN A 150 -27.38 0.60 -3.89
CA ASN A 150 -28.56 -0.05 -3.30
C ASN A 150 -28.18 -1.20 -2.37
N ASP A 151 -27.33 -2.12 -2.81
CA ASP A 151 -26.85 -3.22 -1.99
C ASP A 151 -25.47 -3.72 -2.42
N PHE A 152 -24.72 -4.28 -1.46
CA PHE A 152 -23.47 -4.99 -1.68
C PHE A 152 -23.14 -5.82 -0.44
N ILE A 153 -22.33 -6.86 -0.60
CA ILE A 153 -21.92 -7.72 0.51
C ILE A 153 -21.19 -6.89 1.57
N GLY A 154 -21.66 -6.95 2.82
CA GLY A 154 -21.10 -6.19 3.94
C GLY A 154 -21.71 -4.81 4.17
N LYS A 155 -22.62 -4.28 3.30
CA LYS A 155 -23.23 -2.96 3.47
C LYS A 155 -23.88 -2.77 4.84
N LYS A 156 -24.72 -3.72 5.26
CA LYS A 156 -25.42 -3.65 6.55
C LYS A 156 -24.46 -3.55 7.73
N ALA A 157 -23.44 -4.42 7.76
CA ALA A 157 -22.45 -4.43 8.84
C ALA A 157 -21.64 -3.14 8.90
N SER A 158 -21.11 -2.67 7.76
CA SER A 158 -20.35 -1.43 7.67
C SER A 158 -21.21 -0.19 8.01
N TYR A 159 -22.50 -0.20 7.63
CA TYR A 159 -23.41 0.90 7.97
C TYR A 159 -23.73 0.94 9.46
N LEU A 160 -23.93 -0.20 10.11
CA LEU A 160 -24.16 -0.30 11.55
C LEU A 160 -22.93 0.19 12.34
N GLU A 161 -21.73 -0.17 11.92
CA GLU A 161 -20.49 0.36 12.52
C GLU A 161 -20.42 1.88 12.38
N LYS A 162 -20.62 2.40 11.17
CA LYS A 162 -20.54 3.85 10.88
C LYS A 162 -21.61 4.67 11.61
N SER A 163 -22.86 4.19 11.67
CA SER A 163 -23.99 4.89 12.30
C SER A 163 -24.07 4.71 13.83
N GLY A 164 -23.32 3.77 14.37
CA GLY A 164 -23.19 3.51 15.79
C GLY A 164 -22.03 4.28 16.42
N ASN A 165 -21.28 3.62 17.28
CA ASN A 165 -20.13 4.22 17.98
C ASN A 165 -18.84 4.23 17.13
N GLY A 166 -18.91 3.81 15.89
CA GLY A 166 -17.73 3.60 15.03
C GLY A 166 -16.94 2.34 15.40
N PRO A 167 -15.78 2.12 14.78
CA PRO A 167 -14.93 0.98 15.09
C PRO A 167 -14.27 1.13 16.47
N ASN A 168 -14.05 0.01 17.16
CA ASN A 168 -13.39 0.01 18.48
C ASN A 168 -11.90 0.38 18.39
N GLN A 169 -11.27 0.15 17.25
CA GLN A 169 -9.87 0.47 16.98
C GLN A 169 -9.74 1.19 15.65
N LYS A 170 -8.68 2.00 15.52
CA LYS A 170 -8.31 2.67 14.27
C LYS A 170 -6.85 2.46 13.94
N LEU A 171 -6.57 2.33 12.66
CA LEU A 171 -5.22 2.31 12.12
C LEU A 171 -4.63 3.72 12.19
N VAL A 172 -3.46 3.81 12.80
CA VAL A 172 -2.70 5.06 12.96
C VAL A 172 -1.28 4.90 12.46
N THR A 173 -0.63 6.01 12.18
CA THR A 173 0.81 6.08 11.90
C THR A 173 1.51 6.69 13.09
N LEU A 174 2.64 6.11 13.45
CA LEU A 174 3.44 6.46 14.62
C LEU A 174 4.84 6.87 14.19
N GLU A 175 5.35 7.91 14.81
CA GLU A 175 6.78 8.19 14.92
C GLU A 175 7.25 7.61 16.25
N VAL A 176 8.27 6.75 16.21
CA VAL A 176 8.81 6.07 17.37
C VAL A 176 10.17 6.69 17.72
N ASP A 177 10.35 7.07 18.96
CA ASP A 177 11.64 7.56 19.49
C ASP A 177 12.56 6.36 19.74
N SER A 178 13.22 5.90 18.71
CA SER A 178 14.13 4.77 18.75
C SER A 178 15.32 4.98 17.83
N SER A 179 16.51 4.71 18.36
CA SER A 179 17.79 4.79 17.63
C SER A 179 18.50 3.45 17.49
N ASP A 180 18.00 2.41 18.16
CA ASP A 180 18.67 1.11 18.24
C ASP A 180 17.83 -0.04 17.63
N SER A 181 16.53 0.14 17.46
CA SER A 181 15.64 -0.89 16.91
C SER A 181 14.33 -0.30 16.41
N ASP A 182 13.88 -0.70 15.24
CA ASP A 182 12.57 -0.34 14.70
C ASP A 182 11.52 -1.39 15.10
N ALA A 183 10.26 -0.97 15.16
CA ALA A 183 9.15 -1.90 15.25
C ALA A 183 9.03 -2.74 13.97
N SER A 184 8.53 -3.96 14.07
CA SER A 184 8.39 -4.86 12.92
C SER A 184 6.95 -5.38 12.72
N GLY A 185 6.19 -5.48 13.78
CA GLY A 185 4.82 -5.98 13.81
C GLY A 185 4.55 -6.83 15.02
N PHE A 186 3.31 -6.75 15.52
CA PHE A 186 2.79 -7.42 16.72
C PHE A 186 3.33 -6.89 18.04
N GLU A 187 4.19 -5.89 18.08
CA GLU A 187 4.61 -5.22 19.30
C GLU A 187 3.40 -4.53 19.97
N PRO A 188 3.23 -4.67 21.30
CA PRO A 188 2.11 -4.07 22.00
C PRO A 188 2.28 -2.56 22.16
N ILE A 189 1.17 -1.84 22.03
CA ILE A 189 1.06 -0.41 22.28
C ILE A 189 0.43 -0.22 23.67
N TRP A 190 1.03 0.66 24.47
CA TRP A 190 0.62 0.92 25.83
C TRP A 190 0.30 2.39 26.07
N LYS A 191 -0.62 2.65 26.99
CA LYS A 191 -0.89 3.97 27.55
C LYS A 191 -1.24 3.81 29.04
N ASN A 192 -0.52 4.52 29.91
CA ASN A 192 -0.73 4.50 31.35
C ASN A 192 -0.76 3.07 31.93
N GLY A 193 0.16 2.21 31.50
CA GLY A 193 0.28 0.82 31.98
C GLY A 193 -0.80 -0.13 31.44
N LYS A 194 -1.66 0.31 30.53
CA LYS A 194 -2.69 -0.53 29.89
C LYS A 194 -2.35 -0.74 28.41
N ARG A 195 -2.50 -1.99 27.92
CA ARG A 195 -2.38 -2.27 26.49
C ARG A 195 -3.58 -1.67 25.77
N VAL A 196 -3.30 -0.83 24.78
CA VAL A 196 -4.33 -0.08 24.02
C VAL A 196 -4.33 -0.41 22.53
N GLY A 197 -3.40 -1.25 22.09
CA GLY A 197 -3.30 -1.64 20.69
C GLY A 197 -2.10 -2.52 20.41
N PHE A 198 -1.73 -2.62 19.15
CA PHE A 198 -0.53 -3.32 18.66
C PHE A 198 -0.07 -2.77 17.32
N ILE A 199 1.22 -2.93 17.04
CA ILE A 199 1.84 -2.56 15.78
C ILE A 199 1.48 -3.59 14.71
N THR A 200 1.12 -3.14 13.53
CA THR A 200 0.88 -3.99 12.35
C THR A 200 2.11 -4.09 11.46
N SER A 201 2.86 -2.99 11.34
CA SER A 201 4.13 -2.95 10.62
C SER A 201 4.96 -1.76 11.07
N GLY A 202 6.29 -1.85 10.91
CA GLY A 202 7.21 -0.80 11.27
C GLY A 202 8.53 -0.92 10.52
N GLY A 203 9.37 0.07 10.69
CA GLY A 203 10.69 0.16 10.10
C GLY A 203 11.22 1.60 10.05
N TYR A 204 12.43 1.75 9.56
CA TYR A 204 13.03 3.07 9.38
C TYR A 204 12.62 3.69 8.05
N GLY A 205 12.09 4.91 8.09
CA GLY A 205 11.77 5.73 6.92
C GLY A 205 12.99 6.55 6.51
N HIS A 206 13.70 6.08 5.50
CA HIS A 206 14.97 6.66 5.07
C HIS A 206 14.84 8.07 4.46
N ARG A 207 13.68 8.40 3.91
CA ARG A 207 13.42 9.72 3.31
C ARG A 207 13.07 10.77 4.37
N VAL A 208 12.30 10.35 5.38
CA VAL A 208 11.91 11.22 6.49
C VAL A 208 12.87 11.14 7.69
N GLU A 209 13.84 10.22 7.63
CA GLU A 209 14.87 9.98 8.66
C GLU A 209 14.28 9.71 10.05
N LYS A 210 13.23 8.87 10.10
CA LYS A 210 12.51 8.55 11.34
C LYS A 210 12.17 7.08 11.44
N SER A 211 12.18 6.55 12.66
CA SER A 211 11.55 5.26 12.95
C SER A 211 10.04 5.42 12.90
N LEU A 212 9.39 4.67 12.01
CA LEU A 212 7.96 4.74 11.76
C LEU A 212 7.30 3.41 12.06
N ALA A 213 6.03 3.47 12.47
CA ALA A 213 5.20 2.28 12.59
C ALA A 213 3.75 2.59 12.19
N MET A 214 3.03 1.55 11.80
CA MET A 214 1.57 1.57 11.70
C MET A 214 1.02 0.60 12.74
N GLY A 215 -0.13 0.93 13.32
CA GLY A 215 -0.73 0.08 14.34
C GLY A 215 -2.21 0.34 14.51
N LEU A 216 -2.91 -0.65 15.05
CA LEU A 216 -4.29 -0.53 15.49
C LEU A 216 -4.31 -0.13 16.97
N ILE A 217 -5.00 0.96 17.27
CA ILE A 217 -5.14 1.50 18.62
C ILE A 217 -6.62 1.77 18.93
N ASN A 218 -6.99 1.72 20.21
CA ASN A 218 -8.34 2.07 20.65
C ASN A 218 -8.76 3.44 20.09
N THR A 219 -9.97 3.53 19.59
CA THR A 219 -10.46 4.71 18.85
C THR A 219 -10.39 6.01 19.64
N ASP A 220 -10.61 5.96 20.96
CA ASP A 220 -10.53 7.11 21.87
C ASP A 220 -9.13 7.70 22.00
N LEU A 221 -8.09 6.96 21.61
CA LEU A 221 -6.68 7.38 21.62
C LEU A 221 -6.12 7.64 20.24
N ALA A 222 -6.89 7.48 19.17
CA ALA A 222 -6.40 7.50 17.78
C ALA A 222 -6.27 8.92 17.18
N GLU A 223 -5.99 9.92 18.02
CA GLU A 223 -5.84 11.31 17.59
C GLU A 223 -4.37 11.67 17.35
N SER A 224 -4.14 12.46 16.30
CA SER A 224 -2.79 12.96 16.00
C SER A 224 -2.26 13.81 17.14
N GLY A 225 -0.98 13.59 17.48
CA GLY A 225 -0.32 14.25 18.61
C GLY A 225 -0.38 13.45 19.92
N GLN A 226 -1.19 12.39 20.00
CA GLN A 226 -1.26 11.54 21.19
C GLN A 226 0.07 10.81 21.40
N GLU A 227 0.61 10.90 22.61
CA GLU A 227 1.79 10.14 23.04
C GLU A 227 1.38 8.81 23.63
N ILE A 228 2.13 7.77 23.28
CA ILE A 228 1.94 6.38 23.67
C ILE A 228 3.29 5.70 23.85
N ASP A 229 3.30 4.48 24.34
CA ASP A 229 4.49 3.67 24.51
C ASP A 229 4.39 2.42 23.60
N VAL A 230 5.51 2.03 23.00
CA VAL A 230 5.62 0.80 22.21
C VAL A 230 6.74 -0.05 22.79
N HIS A 231 6.48 -1.33 23.01
CA HIS A 231 7.51 -2.24 23.53
C HIS A 231 8.19 -2.97 22.37
N ILE A 232 9.41 -2.55 22.05
CA ILE A 232 10.21 -3.12 20.96
C ILE A 232 11.37 -3.92 21.56
N VAL A 233 11.44 -5.22 21.24
CA VAL A 233 12.51 -6.13 21.75
C VAL A 233 12.68 -6.02 23.26
N GLY A 234 11.55 -5.99 23.99
CA GLY A 234 11.54 -5.94 25.46
C GLY A 234 11.88 -4.57 26.07
N LYS A 235 12.07 -3.53 25.27
CA LYS A 235 12.31 -2.15 25.74
C LYS A 235 11.10 -1.26 25.46
N GLU A 236 10.74 -0.44 26.43
CA GLU A 236 9.75 0.61 26.24
C GLU A 236 10.36 1.76 25.43
N LYS A 237 9.67 2.15 24.36
CA LYS A 237 10.00 3.28 23.50
C LYS A 237 8.84 4.26 23.47
N LYS A 238 9.13 5.54 23.55
CA LYS A 238 8.10 6.58 23.37
C LYS A 238 7.72 6.66 21.91
N ALA A 239 6.44 6.87 21.65
CA ALA A 239 5.94 7.06 20.30
C ALA A 239 4.84 8.13 20.28
N LYS A 240 4.66 8.75 19.13
CA LYS A 240 3.65 9.77 18.91
C LYS A 240 2.82 9.43 17.68
N ILE A 241 1.51 9.54 17.78
CA ILE A 241 0.63 9.43 16.62
C ILE A 241 0.83 10.67 15.75
N ILE A 242 1.18 10.46 14.50
CA ILE A 242 1.41 11.51 13.51
C ILE A 242 0.33 11.48 12.42
N PRO A 243 0.13 12.59 11.70
CA PRO A 243 -0.72 12.59 10.52
C PRO A 243 -0.25 11.56 9.50
N VAL A 244 -1.18 10.96 8.77
CA VAL A 244 -0.87 10.00 7.71
C VAL A 244 0.00 10.63 6.63
N SER A 245 0.82 9.80 5.99
CA SER A 245 1.72 10.22 4.91
C SER A 245 2.75 11.25 5.36
N PRO A 246 3.69 10.89 6.25
CA PRO A 246 4.77 11.80 6.66
C PRO A 246 5.65 12.26 5.48
N TYR A 247 5.76 11.45 4.43
CA TYR A 247 6.38 11.82 3.16
C TYR A 247 5.33 12.30 2.15
N ASP A 248 5.53 13.45 1.54
CA ASP A 248 4.63 14.04 0.54
C ASP A 248 3.13 13.91 0.93
N PRO A 249 2.68 14.59 2.00
CA PRO A 249 1.33 14.41 2.56
C PRO A 249 0.20 14.62 1.55
N LYS A 250 0.40 15.48 0.57
CA LYS A 250 -0.59 15.78 -0.48
C LYS A 250 -0.54 14.78 -1.64
N GLY A 251 0.49 13.94 -1.72
CA GLY A 251 0.69 12.99 -2.81
C GLY A 251 0.91 13.67 -4.16
N GLU A 252 1.61 14.79 -4.17
CA GLU A 252 1.88 15.58 -5.39
C GLU A 252 2.87 14.84 -6.30
N LEU A 253 3.89 14.21 -5.72
CA LEU A 253 4.91 13.48 -6.47
C LEU A 253 4.34 12.29 -7.25
N MET A 254 3.47 11.52 -6.66
CA MET A 254 2.85 10.37 -7.35
C MET A 254 1.83 10.79 -8.42
N ARG A 255 1.37 12.05 -8.38
CA ARG A 255 0.41 12.61 -9.36
C ARG A 255 1.07 13.46 -10.43
N ALA A 256 2.37 13.74 -10.36
CA ALA A 256 3.13 14.59 -11.26
C ALA A 256 3.06 14.19 -12.75
#